data_17e05ced869418ff7c45d8c20f2ec56b
#
_entry.id   17e05ced869418ff7c45d8c20f2ec56b
#
_cell.length_a   1.000
_cell.length_b   1.000
_cell.length_c   1.000
_cell.angle_alpha   90.00
_cell.angle_beta   90.00
_cell.angle_gamma   90.00
#
_symmetry.space_group_name_H-M   'P 1'
#
loop_
_entity.id
_entity.type
_entity.pdbx_description
1 polymer ?
#
loop_
_entity_poly.entity_id
_entity_poly.type
_entity_poly.pdbx_seq_one_letter_code
_entity_poly.pdbx_strand_id
1 'polypeptide(L)'
;MRFGAPEEILYEAKPHIGTDYLRKTVKNIRKRIIECGGEVRFKNRLEKVLIEDSKVAGAVISDPEKGEYTYKTEDIVLCIGHSAFETFKMLYDENIDMCKKAFSVGVRSEHKQEKIN
;
A
#
# COMPACT_ATOMS: atom_id res chain seq x y z
N MET A 1 -20.88 6.29 -6.88
CA MET A 1 -20.25 5.54 -5.75
C MET A 1 -19.89 6.43 -4.58
N ARG A 2 -19.83 5.87 -3.35
CA ARG A 2 -19.65 6.64 -2.09
C ARG A 2 -18.40 7.53 -2.05
N PHE A 3 -17.33 7.16 -2.71
CA PHE A 3 -16.06 7.90 -2.71
C PHE A 3 -15.74 8.58 -4.03
N GLY A 4 -16.64 8.56 -5.00
CA GLY A 4 -16.51 9.26 -6.28
C GLY A 4 -15.77 8.48 -7.36
N ALA A 5 -15.64 7.16 -7.21
CA ALA A 5 -15.24 6.29 -8.30
C ALA A 5 -16.40 6.12 -9.31
N PRO A 6 -16.12 5.92 -10.61
CA PRO A 6 -17.11 5.64 -11.63
C PRO A 6 -17.88 4.34 -11.33
N GLU A 7 -19.16 4.24 -11.73
CA GLU A 7 -19.98 3.05 -11.45
C GLU A 7 -19.56 1.87 -12.32
N GLU A 8 -18.96 2.11 -13.46
CA GLU A 8 -18.48 1.10 -14.41
C GLU A 8 -17.54 0.09 -13.80
N ILE A 9 -16.80 0.49 -12.74
CA ILE A 9 -15.88 -0.43 -12.03
C ILE A 9 -16.59 -1.60 -11.35
N LEU A 10 -17.92 -1.55 -11.19
CA LEU A 10 -18.70 -2.63 -10.56
C LEU A 10 -18.94 -3.81 -11.48
N TYR A 11 -18.94 -3.59 -12.79
CA TYR A 11 -19.35 -4.60 -13.78
C TYR A 11 -18.32 -4.82 -14.88
N GLU A 12 -17.30 -3.98 -14.98
CA GLU A 12 -16.21 -4.20 -15.93
C GLU A 12 -15.30 -5.35 -15.51
N ALA A 13 -14.90 -6.19 -16.47
CA ALA A 13 -14.02 -7.34 -16.22
C ALA A 13 -12.60 -6.95 -15.77
N LYS A 14 -12.15 -5.74 -16.14
CA LYS A 14 -10.87 -5.14 -15.75
C LYS A 14 -11.11 -3.69 -15.31
N PRO A 15 -11.68 -3.46 -14.13
CA PRO A 15 -12.08 -2.14 -13.70
C PRO A 15 -10.87 -1.21 -13.54
N HIS A 16 -10.96 -0.02 -14.10
CA HIS A 16 -9.92 0.99 -14.02
C HIS A 16 -10.53 2.34 -13.66
N ILE A 17 -10.13 2.89 -12.51
CA ILE A 17 -10.63 4.19 -12.05
C ILE A 17 -10.14 5.36 -12.93
N GLY A 18 -8.96 5.23 -13.52
CA GLY A 18 -8.28 6.34 -14.20
C GLY A 18 -7.64 7.33 -13.23
N THR A 19 -6.63 8.04 -13.71
CA THR A 19 -5.79 8.92 -12.87
C THR A 19 -6.58 10.12 -12.34
N ASP A 20 -7.53 10.63 -13.11
CA ASP A 20 -8.33 11.81 -12.76
C ASP A 20 -9.27 11.54 -11.58
N TYR A 21 -9.93 10.39 -11.61
CA TYR A 21 -10.83 9.97 -10.53
C TYR A 21 -10.07 9.43 -9.31
N LEU A 22 -8.90 8.81 -9.52
CA LEU A 22 -8.12 8.20 -8.45
C LEU A 22 -7.76 9.21 -7.35
N ARG A 23 -7.28 10.39 -7.73
CA ARG A 23 -6.92 11.45 -6.77
C ARG A 23 -8.10 11.88 -5.90
N LYS A 24 -9.27 12.05 -6.51
CA LYS A 24 -10.52 12.44 -5.82
C LYS A 24 -10.97 11.32 -4.88
N THR A 25 -10.97 10.09 -5.36
CA THR A 25 -11.39 8.91 -4.60
C THR A 25 -10.51 8.70 -3.37
N VAL A 26 -9.18 8.71 -3.52
CA VAL A 26 -8.24 8.55 -2.41
C VAL A 26 -8.38 9.69 -1.39
N LYS A 27 -8.55 10.94 -1.86
CA LYS A 27 -8.79 12.09 -0.96
C LYS A 27 -10.08 11.89 -0.14
N ASN A 28 -11.15 11.41 -0.76
CA ASN A 28 -12.44 11.19 -0.09
C ASN A 28 -12.34 10.02 0.92
N ILE A 29 -11.64 8.94 0.58
CA ILE A 29 -11.39 7.83 1.51
C ILE A 29 -10.61 8.34 2.73
N ARG A 30 -9.53 9.08 2.52
CA ARG A 30 -8.75 9.66 3.61
C ARG A 30 -9.59 10.57 4.51
N LYS A 31 -10.40 11.45 3.91
CA LYS A 31 -11.32 12.31 4.67
C LYS A 31 -12.25 11.49 5.52
N ARG A 32 -12.80 10.41 4.97
CA ARG A 32 -13.70 9.52 5.71
C ARG A 32 -13.01 8.80 6.87
N ILE A 33 -11.77 8.37 6.71
CA ILE A 33 -10.98 7.78 7.81
C ILE A 33 -10.88 8.76 8.97
N ILE A 34 -10.52 10.02 8.68
CA ILE A 34 -10.38 11.07 9.70
C ILE A 34 -11.72 11.38 10.38
N GLU A 35 -12.81 11.48 9.61
CA GLU A 35 -14.17 11.69 10.14
C GLU A 35 -14.64 10.57 11.06
N CYS A 36 -14.12 9.35 10.85
CA CYS A 36 -14.40 8.20 11.70
C CYS A 36 -13.47 8.09 12.93
N GLY A 37 -12.65 9.11 13.19
CA GLY A 37 -11.70 9.11 14.31
C GLY A 37 -10.37 8.42 14.03
N GLY A 38 -10.13 8.00 12.79
CA GLY A 38 -8.83 7.43 12.37
C GLY A 38 -7.79 8.52 12.11
N GLU A 39 -6.53 8.12 12.09
CA GLU A 39 -5.40 8.99 11.76
C GLU A 39 -4.78 8.62 10.42
N VAL A 40 -4.26 9.60 9.70
CA VAL A 40 -3.46 9.41 8.48
C VAL A 40 -2.14 10.16 8.65
N ARG A 41 -1.06 9.41 8.77
CA ARG A 41 0.30 9.93 8.96
C ARG A 41 1.11 9.77 7.69
N PHE A 42 1.59 10.89 7.13
CA PHE A 42 2.46 10.90 5.96
C PHE A 42 3.93 10.90 6.39
N LYS A 43 4.81 10.43 5.50
CA LYS A 43 6.25 10.33 5.75
C LYS A 43 6.62 9.43 6.93
N ASN A 44 5.69 8.66 7.44
CA ASN A 44 5.95 7.65 8.46
C ASN A 44 6.26 6.32 7.77
N ARG A 45 7.35 5.67 8.16
CA ARG A 45 7.79 4.39 7.61
C ARG A 45 7.65 3.29 8.65
N LEU A 46 7.14 2.14 8.23
CA LEU A 46 7.16 0.92 9.03
C LEU A 46 8.59 0.35 9.05
N GLU A 47 9.23 0.34 10.21
CA GLU A 47 10.58 -0.19 10.38
C GLU A 47 10.56 -1.65 10.84
N LYS A 48 9.61 -2.02 11.69
CA LYS A 48 9.52 -3.35 12.27
C LYS A 48 8.10 -3.71 12.66
N VAL A 49 7.75 -4.99 12.51
CA VAL A 49 6.55 -5.57 13.11
C VAL A 49 6.95 -6.27 14.41
N LEU A 50 6.29 -5.93 15.50
CA LEU A 50 6.55 -6.57 16.79
C LEU A 50 5.64 -7.78 16.94
N ILE A 51 6.25 -8.94 17.21
CA ILE A 51 5.56 -10.21 17.40
C ILE A 51 5.90 -10.75 18.77
N GLU A 52 4.88 -11.05 19.57
CA GLU A 52 4.97 -11.69 20.87
C GLU A 52 4.04 -12.90 20.89
N ASP A 53 4.51 -14.03 21.35
CA ASP A 53 3.75 -15.29 21.39
C ASP A 53 3.05 -15.64 20.08
N SER A 54 3.73 -15.45 18.95
CA SER A 54 3.22 -15.66 17.57
C SER A 54 2.02 -14.78 17.19
N LYS A 55 1.84 -13.64 17.87
CA LYS A 55 0.81 -12.64 17.58
C LYS A 55 1.43 -11.28 17.37
N VAL A 56 0.76 -10.45 16.58
CA VAL A 56 1.16 -9.05 16.43
C VAL A 56 0.94 -8.32 17.75
N ALA A 57 1.98 -7.65 18.25
CA ALA A 57 1.95 -6.83 19.47
C ALA A 57 2.10 -5.34 19.16
N GLY A 58 2.54 -5.00 17.94
CA GLY A 58 2.70 -3.62 17.51
C GLY A 58 3.60 -3.45 16.31
N ALA A 59 3.98 -2.20 16.07
CA ALA A 59 4.89 -1.79 15.01
C ALA A 59 5.85 -0.71 15.49
N VAL A 60 7.07 -0.74 14.99
CA VAL A 60 8.02 0.38 15.12
C VAL A 60 7.87 1.24 13.87
N ILE A 61 7.64 2.51 14.08
CA ILE A 61 7.41 3.51 13.03
C ILE A 61 8.49 4.57 13.12
N SER A 62 9.08 4.92 11.99
CA SER A 62 9.99 6.06 11.85
C SER A 62 9.23 7.28 11.35
N ASP A 63 9.33 8.37 12.10
CA ASP A 63 8.80 9.68 11.75
C ASP A 63 9.97 10.66 11.61
N PRO A 64 10.08 11.44 10.52
CA PRO A 64 11.22 12.31 10.28
C PRO A 64 11.36 13.46 11.31
N GLU A 65 10.30 13.82 12.01
CA GLU A 65 10.31 14.91 12.99
C GLU A 65 10.40 14.40 14.43
N LYS A 66 9.82 13.23 14.72
CA LYS A 66 9.71 12.68 16.08
C LYS A 66 10.69 11.54 16.36
N GLY A 67 11.38 11.05 15.32
CA GLY A 67 12.21 9.85 15.43
C GLY A 67 11.38 8.56 15.44
N GLU A 68 11.96 7.49 15.95
CA GLU A 68 11.29 6.20 16.04
C GLU A 68 10.38 6.11 17.27
N TYR A 69 9.22 5.51 17.07
CA TYR A 69 8.28 5.22 18.14
C TYR A 69 7.58 3.90 17.92
N THR A 70 7.11 3.30 19.01
CA THR A 70 6.33 2.05 18.97
C THR A 70 4.83 2.38 19.01
N TYR A 71 4.11 1.80 18.07
CA TYR A 71 2.65 1.81 18.05
C TYR A 71 2.13 0.43 18.43
N LYS A 72 1.42 0.33 19.55
CA LYS A 72 0.84 -0.93 20.04
C LYS A 72 -0.45 -1.22 19.28
N THR A 73 -0.54 -2.39 18.70
CA THR A 73 -1.74 -2.89 17.99
C THR A 73 -1.68 -4.41 17.87
N GLU A 74 -2.81 -5.05 17.81
CA GLU A 74 -2.94 -6.49 17.61
C GLU A 74 -3.12 -6.86 16.13
N ASP A 75 -3.47 -5.88 15.28
CA ASP A 75 -3.70 -6.09 13.85
C ASP A 75 -2.89 -5.09 12.99
N ILE A 76 -2.29 -5.60 11.92
CA ILE A 76 -1.60 -4.78 10.90
C ILE A 76 -2.07 -5.22 9.51
N VAL A 77 -2.52 -4.28 8.70
CA VAL A 77 -2.84 -4.52 7.28
C VAL A 77 -1.77 -3.89 6.40
N LEU A 78 -1.04 -4.71 5.64
CA LEU A 78 0.03 -4.30 4.75
C LEU A 78 -0.49 -4.11 3.33
N CYS A 79 -0.52 -2.87 2.84
CA CYS A 79 -0.93 -2.50 1.49
C CYS A 79 0.19 -1.76 0.75
N ILE A 80 1.40 -2.31 0.80
CA ILE A 80 2.66 -1.66 0.39
C ILE A 80 2.97 -1.74 -1.11
N GLY A 81 2.17 -2.49 -1.88
CA GLY A 81 2.44 -2.76 -3.30
C GLY A 81 3.65 -3.68 -3.51
N HIS A 82 4.02 -3.92 -4.77
CA HIS A 82 5.05 -4.91 -5.13
C HIS A 82 6.50 -4.37 -5.10
N SER A 83 6.69 -3.07 -5.01
CA SER A 83 8.03 -2.44 -5.11
C SER A 83 8.66 -2.08 -3.75
N ALA A 84 8.01 -2.44 -2.65
CA ALA A 84 8.48 -2.14 -1.29
C ALA A 84 9.51 -3.20 -0.80
N PHE A 85 10.63 -3.33 -1.50
CA PHE A 85 11.64 -4.37 -1.24
C PHE A 85 12.19 -4.33 0.19
N GLU A 86 12.42 -3.15 0.74
CA GLU A 86 12.92 -2.99 2.11
C GLU A 86 11.93 -3.55 3.13
N THR A 87 10.62 -3.29 2.93
CA THR A 87 9.58 -3.84 3.81
C THR A 87 9.48 -5.35 3.67
N PHE A 88 9.55 -5.90 2.43
CA PHE A 88 9.57 -7.36 2.25
C PHE A 88 10.78 -8.00 2.92
N LYS A 89 11.96 -7.36 2.81
CA LYS A 89 13.16 -7.84 3.47
C LYS A 89 12.98 -7.83 4.99
N MET A 90 12.46 -6.75 5.57
CA MET A 90 12.17 -6.65 7.00
C MET A 90 11.22 -7.76 7.46
N LEU A 91 10.13 -8.01 6.76
CA LEU A 91 9.17 -9.08 7.08
C LEU A 91 9.83 -10.47 7.05
N TYR A 92 10.71 -10.70 6.08
CA TYR A 92 11.47 -11.94 5.96
C TYR A 92 12.46 -12.12 7.13
N ASP A 93 13.19 -11.06 7.48
CA ASP A 93 14.17 -11.06 8.58
C ASP A 93 13.47 -11.28 9.96
N GLU A 94 12.20 -10.87 10.08
CA GLU A 94 11.36 -11.14 11.27
C GLU A 94 10.68 -12.53 11.25
N ASN A 95 11.06 -13.40 10.32
CA ASN A 95 10.49 -14.75 10.15
C ASN A 95 8.97 -14.78 9.94
N ILE A 96 8.42 -13.77 9.30
CA ILE A 96 7.02 -13.78 8.88
C ILE A 96 6.90 -14.67 7.64
N ASP A 97 6.01 -15.65 7.69
CA ASP A 97 5.81 -16.59 6.61
C ASP A 97 5.44 -15.89 5.29
N MET A 98 6.25 -16.17 4.27
CA MET A 98 6.10 -15.61 2.94
C MET A 98 6.20 -16.67 1.87
N CYS A 99 5.32 -16.65 0.89
CA CYS A 99 5.40 -17.52 -0.27
C CYS A 99 5.70 -16.74 -1.55
N LYS A 100 6.49 -17.34 -2.44
CA LYS A 100 6.77 -16.79 -3.76
C LYS A 100 5.53 -16.92 -4.64
N LYS A 101 5.17 -15.84 -5.34
CA LYS A 101 4.09 -15.84 -6.31
C LYS A 101 4.64 -15.51 -7.69
N ALA A 102 4.24 -16.28 -8.70
CA ALA A 102 4.57 -15.99 -10.09
C ALA A 102 3.96 -14.65 -10.52
N PHE A 103 4.70 -13.88 -11.28
CA PHE A 103 4.25 -12.61 -11.84
C PHE A 103 4.79 -12.42 -13.26
N SER A 104 4.14 -11.57 -14.04
CA SER A 104 4.58 -11.26 -15.40
C SER A 104 5.68 -10.20 -15.36
N VAL A 105 6.76 -10.45 -16.09
CA VAL A 105 7.86 -9.50 -16.28
C VAL A 105 7.88 -9.07 -17.74
N GLY A 106 8.06 -7.80 -17.98
CA GLY A 106 8.20 -7.24 -19.31
C GLY A 106 9.01 -5.96 -19.31
N VAL A 107 9.50 -5.59 -20.47
CA VAL A 107 10.17 -4.32 -20.70
C VAL A 107 9.30 -3.45 -21.62
N ARG A 108 9.33 -2.15 -21.38
CA ARG A 108 8.76 -1.19 -22.32
C ARG A 108 9.82 -0.89 -23.37
N SER A 109 9.45 -1.06 -24.64
CA SER A 109 10.26 -0.65 -25.77
C SER A 109 9.57 0.50 -26.49
N GLU A 110 10.28 1.57 -26.75
CA GLU A 110 9.77 2.74 -27.47
C GLU A 110 10.45 2.84 -28.82
N HIS A 111 9.66 2.97 -29.88
CA HIS A 111 10.12 3.13 -31.24
C HIS A 111 9.40 4.31 -31.92
N LYS A 112 10.06 4.91 -32.93
CA LYS A 112 9.37 5.83 -33.83
C LYS A 112 8.30 5.04 -34.60
N GLN A 113 7.12 5.63 -34.78
CA GLN A 113 5.99 5.00 -35.48
C GLN A 113 6.37 4.49 -36.87
N GLU A 114 7.24 5.19 -37.58
CA GLU A 114 7.77 4.83 -38.90
C GLU A 114 8.48 3.47 -38.98
N LYS A 115 8.90 2.93 -37.81
CA LYS A 115 9.58 1.63 -37.73
C LYS A 115 8.66 0.47 -37.41
N ILE A 116 7.39 0.73 -37.14
CA ILE A 116 6.44 -0.29 -36.69
C ILE A 116 5.40 -0.58 -37.77
N ASN A 117 5.28 0.27 -38.79
CA ASN A 117 4.36 0.10 -39.92
C ASN A 117 5.00 -0.71 -41.05
#